data_6d586458523ba3e4040dbb840edd674e
#
_entry.id   6d586458523ba3e4040dbb840edd674e
#
_cell.length_a   1.000
_cell.length_b   1.000
_cell.length_c   1.000
_cell.angle_alpha   90.00
_cell.angle_beta   90.00
_cell.angle_gamma   90.00
#
_symmetry.space_group_name_H-M   'P 1'
#
loop_
_entity.id
_entity.type
_entity.pdbx_description
1 polymer ?
#
loop_
_entity_poly.entity_id
_entity_poly.type
_entity_poly.pdbx_seq_one_letter_code
_entity_poly.pdbx_strand_id
1 'polypeptide(L)'
;TVIVVLEDGIKIDAVLQDIQFHPVSDKILHIDFFQLHEGKEISMIIPVKFEGTAPGVRDAGGNLQKNKRKLTVKALPKNLPDFLLADVSTLKLNDSITVADLSEESFNILHPDSQVVCQVKMSRVSLSIEEEEGEDELEEGAEGTEGTEGAKPAEGGEASKDQGETKSES
;
A
#
# COMPACT_ATOMS: atom_id res chain seq x y z
N THR A 1 0.66 11.04 23.47
CA THR A 1 1.52 11.63 24.54
C THR A 1 0.82 12.84 25.10
N VAL A 2 0.47 12.81 26.37
CA VAL A 2 -0.18 13.93 27.07
C VAL A 2 0.88 14.94 27.47
N ILE A 3 0.71 16.17 27.07
CA ILE A 3 1.60 17.27 27.39
C ILE A 3 0.88 18.19 28.37
N VAL A 4 1.55 18.54 29.47
CA VAL A 4 1.04 19.51 30.43
C VAL A 4 1.51 20.90 30.02
N VAL A 5 0.59 21.76 29.65
CA VAL A 5 0.87 23.15 29.29
C VAL A 5 0.69 24.01 30.51
N LEU A 6 1.66 24.90 30.78
CA LEU A 6 1.60 25.89 31.86
C LEU A 6 1.19 27.22 31.26
N GLU A 7 0.02 27.71 31.61
CA GLU A 7 -0.46 29.03 31.28
C GLU A 7 -0.71 29.79 32.57
N ASP A 8 -0.01 30.91 32.79
CA ASP A 8 -0.11 31.77 33.98
C ASP A 8 -0.08 31.02 35.33
N GLY A 9 0.72 29.95 35.41
CA GLY A 9 0.79 29.07 36.58
C GLY A 9 -0.30 28.00 36.68
N ILE A 10 -1.24 27.99 35.75
CA ILE A 10 -2.28 26.95 35.64
C ILE A 10 -1.71 25.80 34.79
N LYS A 11 -1.83 24.57 35.32
CA LYS A 11 -1.47 23.36 34.58
C LYS A 11 -2.69 22.87 33.83
N ILE A 12 -2.57 22.70 32.52
CA ILE A 12 -3.62 22.21 31.66
C ILE A 12 -3.13 20.94 30.98
N ASP A 13 -3.90 19.88 31.08
CA ASP A 13 -3.61 18.65 30.34
C ASP A 13 -3.99 18.85 28.87
N ALA A 14 -3.02 18.67 27.99
CA ALA A 14 -3.20 18.84 26.55
C ALA A 14 -2.47 17.76 25.78
N VAL A 15 -2.95 17.48 24.57
CA VAL A 15 -2.31 16.59 23.62
C VAL A 15 -1.80 17.40 22.45
N LEU A 16 -0.61 17.08 21.98
CA LEU A 16 -0.02 17.66 20.79
C LEU A 16 -0.81 17.15 19.56
N GLN A 17 -1.36 18.08 18.77
CA GLN A 17 -2.11 17.75 17.57
C GLN A 17 -1.27 17.88 16.31
N ASP A 18 -0.57 19.00 16.14
CA ASP A 18 0.29 19.24 15.00
C ASP A 18 1.51 20.09 15.36
N ILE A 19 2.61 19.88 14.64
CA ILE A 19 3.83 20.67 14.73
C ILE A 19 4.27 21.04 13.32
N GLN A 20 4.49 22.33 13.11
CA GLN A 20 5.03 22.84 11.86
C GLN A 20 6.48 23.28 12.05
N PHE A 21 7.36 22.75 11.20
CA PHE A 21 8.78 23.08 11.20
C PHE A 21 9.14 23.95 9.99
N HIS A 22 10.11 24.80 10.18
CA HIS A 22 10.70 25.56 9.08
C HIS A 22 11.55 24.63 8.20
N PRO A 23 11.33 24.58 6.85
CA PRO A 23 11.88 23.56 5.97
C PRO A 23 13.42 23.54 5.84
N VAL A 24 14.09 24.63 6.24
CA VAL A 24 15.56 24.76 6.10
C VAL A 24 16.27 24.77 7.47
N SER A 25 15.64 25.36 8.48
CA SER A 25 16.30 25.55 9.80
C SER A 25 15.79 24.62 10.88
N ASP A 26 14.81 23.75 10.58
CA ASP A 26 14.16 22.84 11.51
C ASP A 26 13.60 23.50 12.78
N LYS A 27 13.50 24.84 12.78
CA LYS A 27 12.89 25.58 13.88
C LYS A 27 11.39 25.38 13.87
N ILE A 28 10.82 25.22 15.05
CA ILE A 28 9.38 25.11 15.23
C ILE A 28 8.76 26.47 14.92
N LEU A 29 7.80 26.51 13.99
CA LEU A 29 7.04 27.67 13.61
C LEU A 29 5.70 27.75 14.32
N HIS A 30 5.03 26.61 14.44
CA HIS A 30 3.71 26.51 15.04
C HIS A 30 3.53 25.18 15.75
N ILE A 31 2.82 25.21 16.88
CA ILE A 31 2.45 24.02 17.62
C ILE A 31 0.99 24.13 18.02
N ASP A 32 0.20 23.11 17.66
CA ASP A 32 -1.20 23.03 18.04
C ASP A 32 -1.39 22.05 19.20
N PHE A 33 -1.95 22.55 20.27
CA PHE A 33 -2.34 21.75 21.41
C PHE A 33 -3.86 21.66 21.53
N PHE A 34 -4.34 20.48 21.79
CA PHE A 34 -5.75 20.25 22.12
C PHE A 34 -5.92 20.00 23.61
N GLN A 35 -6.71 20.84 24.27
CA GLN A 35 -6.98 20.69 25.72
C GLN A 35 -7.84 19.46 25.97
N LEU A 36 -7.42 18.64 26.91
CA LEU A 36 -8.17 17.45 27.36
C LEU A 36 -9.22 17.85 28.38
N HIS A 37 -10.43 17.34 28.18
CA HIS A 37 -11.51 17.42 29.14
C HIS A 37 -11.91 15.99 29.55
N GLU A 38 -12.04 15.73 30.85
CA GLU A 38 -12.50 14.44 31.32
C GLU A 38 -13.92 14.14 30.81
N GLY A 39 -14.10 12.92 30.28
CA GLY A 39 -15.40 12.45 29.76
C GLY A 39 -15.78 12.95 28.37
N LYS A 40 -14.96 13.77 27.70
CA LYS A 40 -15.17 14.21 26.33
C LYS A 40 -14.31 13.41 25.37
N GLU A 41 -14.95 12.85 24.35
CA GLU A 41 -14.23 12.15 23.27
C GLU A 41 -13.44 13.14 22.40
N ILE A 42 -12.24 12.76 22.06
CA ILE A 42 -11.36 13.53 21.16
C ILE A 42 -11.05 12.70 19.93
N SER A 43 -10.87 13.38 18.80
CA SER A 43 -10.39 12.76 17.57
C SER A 43 -8.95 13.17 17.32
N MET A 44 -8.07 12.20 17.12
CA MET A 44 -6.65 12.41 16.86
C MET A 44 -6.16 11.55 15.71
N ILE A 45 -5.09 12.02 15.09
CA ILE A 45 -4.38 11.28 14.05
C ILE A 45 -3.28 10.45 14.72
N ILE A 46 -3.41 9.13 14.66
CA ILE A 46 -2.50 8.19 15.30
C ILE A 46 -1.69 7.46 14.23
N PRO A 47 -0.36 7.32 14.42
CA PRO A 47 0.48 6.57 13.49
C PRO A 47 0.25 5.07 13.61
N VAL A 48 0.29 4.37 12.47
CA VAL A 48 0.28 2.90 12.41
C VAL A 48 1.71 2.40 12.37
N LYS A 49 2.07 1.54 13.33
CA LYS A 49 3.32 0.80 13.34
C LYS A 49 3.11 -0.60 12.79
N PHE A 50 3.98 -1.01 11.88
CA PHE A 50 3.95 -2.34 11.28
C PHE A 50 5.01 -3.19 11.98
N GLU A 51 4.61 -4.32 12.56
CA GLU A 51 5.49 -5.29 13.21
C GLU A 51 5.57 -6.58 12.42
N GLY A 52 6.75 -7.23 12.50
CA GLY A 52 7.00 -8.50 11.83
C GLY A 52 7.53 -8.35 10.41
N THR A 53 7.72 -9.49 9.76
CA THR A 53 8.11 -9.58 8.35
C THR A 53 7.11 -10.46 7.63
N ALA A 54 6.46 -9.92 6.61
CA ALA A 54 5.48 -10.65 5.83
C ALA A 54 6.15 -11.78 5.04
N PRO A 55 5.70 -13.05 5.17
CA PRO A 55 6.21 -14.16 4.36
C PRO A 55 6.00 -13.92 2.87
N GLY A 56 4.93 -13.24 2.47
CA GLY A 56 4.72 -12.85 1.08
C GLY A 56 5.80 -11.90 0.51
N VAL A 57 6.51 -11.16 1.37
CA VAL A 57 7.65 -10.32 0.95
C VAL A 57 8.94 -11.14 0.93
N ARG A 58 9.16 -11.97 1.96
CA ARG A 58 10.42 -12.69 2.15
C ARG A 58 10.55 -13.89 1.22
N ASP A 59 9.49 -14.69 1.10
CA ASP A 59 9.53 -15.99 0.44
C ASP A 59 9.01 -15.93 -1.00
N ALA A 60 8.15 -14.95 -1.30
CA ALA A 60 7.49 -14.83 -2.60
C ALA A 60 7.85 -13.53 -3.36
N GLY A 61 8.88 -12.80 -2.93
CA GLY A 61 9.37 -11.61 -3.64
C GLY A 61 8.37 -10.44 -3.75
N GLY A 62 7.29 -10.46 -2.94
CA GLY A 62 6.30 -9.40 -2.90
C GLY A 62 6.84 -8.11 -2.30
N ASN A 63 6.12 -7.01 -2.51
CA ASN A 63 6.40 -5.72 -1.90
C ASN A 63 5.27 -5.33 -0.94
N LEU A 64 5.63 -4.96 0.31
CA LEU A 64 4.69 -4.44 1.29
C LEU A 64 4.35 -2.98 0.98
N GLN A 65 3.18 -2.76 0.42
CA GLN A 65 2.65 -1.42 0.15
C GLN A 65 1.89 -0.90 1.36
N LYS A 66 2.39 0.16 1.98
CA LYS A 66 1.77 0.86 3.11
C LYS A 66 0.88 1.98 2.57
N ASN A 67 -0.43 1.73 2.44
CA ASN A 67 -1.37 2.70 1.88
C ASN A 67 -1.70 3.81 2.89
N LYS A 68 -1.84 3.45 4.17
CA LYS A 68 -2.09 4.40 5.25
C LYS A 68 -1.07 4.21 6.37
N ARG A 69 -0.40 5.30 6.71
CA ARG A 69 0.57 5.34 7.82
C ARG A 69 0.02 6.01 9.06
N LYS A 70 -1.11 6.69 8.91
CA LYS A 70 -1.80 7.42 9.99
C LYS A 70 -3.29 7.19 9.82
N LEU A 71 -4.00 6.98 10.93
CA LEU A 71 -5.45 6.84 10.98
C LEU A 71 -6.03 7.83 11.98
N THR A 72 -7.22 8.35 11.68
CA THR A 72 -7.95 9.23 12.60
C THR A 72 -8.78 8.38 13.53
N VAL A 73 -8.50 8.48 14.82
CA VAL A 73 -9.15 7.71 15.88
C VAL A 73 -9.91 8.65 16.79
N LYS A 74 -11.10 8.25 17.19
CA LYS A 74 -11.95 8.92 18.16
C LYS A 74 -12.04 8.08 19.42
N ALA A 75 -11.55 8.61 20.54
CA ALA A 75 -11.53 7.91 21.82
C ALA A 75 -11.64 8.87 22.99
N LEU A 76 -11.90 8.31 24.18
CA LEU A 76 -11.71 9.04 25.43
C LEU A 76 -10.21 9.25 25.70
N PRO A 77 -9.80 10.34 26.35
CA PRO A 77 -8.39 10.62 26.63
C PRO A 77 -7.65 9.49 27.35
N LYS A 78 -8.36 8.72 28.17
CA LYS A 78 -7.81 7.57 28.92
C LYS A 78 -7.55 6.34 28.07
N ASN A 79 -8.27 6.21 26.97
CA ASN A 79 -8.23 5.04 26.07
C ASN A 79 -7.52 5.33 24.76
N LEU A 80 -6.88 6.48 24.64
CA LEU A 80 -6.19 6.89 23.43
C LEU A 80 -4.83 6.16 23.31
N PRO A 81 -4.59 5.32 22.30
CA PRO A 81 -3.32 4.68 22.08
C PRO A 81 -2.31 5.65 21.45
N ASP A 82 -1.03 5.49 21.76
CA ASP A 82 0.04 6.27 21.13
C ASP A 82 0.31 5.84 19.67
N PHE A 83 0.06 4.57 19.36
CA PHE A 83 0.19 4.00 18.02
C PHE A 83 -0.74 2.79 17.86
N LEU A 84 -1.10 2.51 16.62
CA LEU A 84 -1.84 1.30 16.26
C LEU A 84 -0.84 0.27 15.73
N LEU A 85 -0.89 -0.94 16.28
CA LEU A 85 -0.05 -2.06 15.87
C LEU A 85 -0.71 -2.84 14.75
N ALA A 86 0.00 -3.00 13.64
CA ALA A 86 -0.41 -3.86 12.53
C ALA A 86 0.62 -4.99 12.37
N ASP A 87 0.24 -6.22 12.74
CA ASP A 87 1.10 -7.38 12.57
C ASP A 87 1.03 -7.90 11.13
N VAL A 88 2.16 -7.78 10.43
CA VAL A 88 2.29 -8.23 9.03
C VAL A 88 2.87 -9.65 8.91
N SER A 89 3.16 -10.33 10.02
CA SER A 89 3.83 -11.65 10.03
C SER A 89 3.02 -12.76 9.39
N THR A 90 1.72 -12.57 9.24
CA THR A 90 0.80 -13.56 8.65
C THR A 90 0.46 -13.30 7.19
N LEU A 91 0.88 -12.13 6.64
CA LEU A 91 0.48 -11.70 5.30
C LEU A 91 1.22 -12.47 4.19
N LYS A 92 0.46 -13.10 3.34
CA LYS A 92 0.90 -13.75 2.09
C LYS A 92 0.81 -12.76 0.92
N LEU A 93 1.19 -13.23 -0.27
CA LEU A 93 0.97 -12.49 -1.51
C LEU A 93 -0.52 -12.18 -1.71
N ASN A 94 -0.80 -10.94 -2.11
CA ASN A 94 -2.13 -10.37 -2.32
C ASN A 94 -3.00 -10.23 -1.05
N ASP A 95 -2.47 -10.55 0.12
CA ASP A 95 -3.17 -10.29 1.37
C ASP A 95 -3.10 -8.81 1.76
N SER A 96 -4.10 -8.34 2.48
CA SER A 96 -4.21 -6.97 2.96
C SER A 96 -4.74 -6.91 4.38
N ILE A 97 -4.28 -5.92 5.14
CA ILE A 97 -4.87 -5.54 6.43
C ILE A 97 -5.79 -4.35 6.19
N THR A 98 -7.00 -4.46 6.69
CA THR A 98 -8.03 -3.42 6.62
C THR A 98 -8.15 -2.67 7.95
N VAL A 99 -8.92 -1.58 7.95
CA VAL A 99 -9.22 -0.83 9.18
C VAL A 99 -10.00 -1.70 10.17
N ALA A 100 -10.88 -2.59 9.69
CA ALA A 100 -11.62 -3.51 10.54
C ALA A 100 -10.71 -4.41 11.39
N ASP A 101 -9.58 -4.85 10.84
CA ASP A 101 -8.60 -5.71 11.53
C ASP A 101 -7.84 -4.99 12.65
N LEU A 102 -7.81 -3.66 12.63
CA LEU A 102 -7.16 -2.80 13.62
C LEU A 102 -8.15 -2.19 14.61
N SER A 103 -9.44 -2.43 14.44
CA SER A 103 -10.50 -1.91 15.28
C SER A 103 -10.53 -2.62 16.63
N GLU A 104 -10.53 -1.85 17.73
CA GLU A 104 -10.64 -2.35 19.09
C GLU A 104 -11.86 -1.72 19.78
N GLU A 105 -12.39 -2.37 20.82
CA GLU A 105 -13.55 -1.87 21.57
C GLU A 105 -13.29 -0.57 22.35
N SER A 106 -12.02 -0.25 22.57
CA SER A 106 -11.59 0.91 23.37
C SER A 106 -11.65 2.24 22.62
N PHE A 107 -11.64 2.22 21.29
CA PHE A 107 -11.62 3.41 20.43
C PHE A 107 -12.35 3.16 19.10
N ASN A 108 -12.77 4.24 18.47
CA ASN A 108 -13.45 4.20 17.18
C ASN A 108 -12.58 4.82 16.09
N ILE A 109 -12.31 4.11 15.01
CA ILE A 109 -11.56 4.62 13.86
C ILE A 109 -12.53 5.32 12.90
N LEU A 110 -12.28 6.59 12.58
CA LEU A 110 -13.14 7.42 11.71
C LEU A 110 -12.91 7.16 10.21
N HIS A 111 -12.46 5.96 9.86
CA HIS A 111 -12.28 5.53 8.48
C HIS A 111 -13.21 4.37 8.15
N PRO A 112 -13.56 4.15 6.87
CA PRO A 112 -14.34 2.98 6.47
C PRO A 112 -13.63 1.67 6.83
N ASP A 113 -14.37 0.70 7.34
CA ASP A 113 -13.82 -0.61 7.75
C ASP A 113 -13.14 -1.36 6.59
N SER A 114 -13.66 -1.18 5.37
CA SER A 114 -13.12 -1.76 4.15
C SER A 114 -11.84 -1.08 3.63
N GLN A 115 -11.38 0.00 4.28
CA GLN A 115 -10.19 0.71 3.84
C GLN A 115 -8.93 -0.10 4.13
N VAL A 116 -8.15 -0.36 3.07
CA VAL A 116 -6.87 -1.08 3.17
C VAL A 116 -5.80 -0.18 3.78
N VAL A 117 -5.20 -0.64 4.87
CA VAL A 117 -4.09 0.00 5.59
C VAL A 117 -2.75 -0.39 4.97
N CYS A 118 -2.51 -1.69 4.80
CA CYS A 118 -1.36 -2.21 4.06
C CYS A 118 -1.75 -3.46 3.26
N GLN A 119 -0.97 -3.76 2.22
CA GLN A 119 -1.15 -4.93 1.37
C GLN A 119 0.20 -5.41 0.83
N VAL A 120 0.32 -6.70 0.60
CA VAL A 120 1.47 -7.30 -0.07
C VAL A 120 1.12 -7.49 -1.54
N LYS A 121 1.81 -6.81 -2.43
CA LYS A 121 1.65 -6.95 -3.88
C LYS A 121 2.87 -7.58 -4.52
N MET A 122 2.66 -8.33 -5.59
CA MET A 122 3.74 -8.84 -6.42
C MET A 122 4.52 -7.69 -7.05
N SER A 123 5.84 -7.78 -7.05
CA SER A 123 6.70 -6.81 -7.74
C SER A 123 6.61 -7.04 -9.24
N ARG A 124 6.61 -5.97 -10.04
CA ARG A 124 6.67 -6.10 -11.51
C ARG A 124 7.94 -6.81 -11.99
N VAL A 125 9.01 -6.71 -11.21
CA VAL A 125 10.29 -7.36 -11.53
C VAL A 125 10.21 -8.88 -11.34
N SER A 126 9.47 -9.39 -10.35
CA SER A 126 9.27 -10.82 -10.16
C SER A 126 8.37 -11.44 -11.24
N LEU A 127 7.41 -10.67 -11.77
CA LEU A 127 6.58 -11.12 -12.90
C LEU A 127 7.41 -11.30 -14.18
N SER A 128 8.36 -10.39 -14.45
CA SER A 128 9.21 -10.51 -15.65
C SER A 128 10.19 -11.69 -15.56
N ILE A 129 10.64 -12.05 -14.37
CA ILE A 129 11.53 -13.22 -14.18
C ILE A 129 10.75 -14.54 -14.37
N GLU A 130 9.51 -14.62 -13.87
CA GLU A 130 8.65 -15.80 -14.09
C GLU A 130 8.23 -15.97 -15.55
N GLU A 131 8.06 -14.86 -16.31
CA GLU A 131 7.79 -14.88 -17.74
C GLU A 131 9.04 -15.32 -18.53
N GLU A 132 10.25 -14.85 -18.18
CA GLU A 132 11.50 -15.27 -18.81
C GLU A 132 11.86 -16.74 -18.49
N GLU A 133 11.69 -17.20 -17.25
CA GLU A 133 11.90 -18.61 -16.90
C GLU A 133 10.86 -19.54 -17.55
N GLY A 134 9.63 -19.07 -17.75
CA GLY A 134 8.57 -19.81 -18.44
C GLY A 134 8.76 -19.91 -19.96
N GLU A 135 9.42 -18.94 -20.60
CA GLU A 135 9.76 -18.99 -22.02
C GLU A 135 10.99 -19.89 -22.28
N ASP A 136 11.99 -19.89 -21.40
CA ASP A 136 13.17 -20.79 -21.51
C ASP A 136 12.80 -22.26 -21.29
N GLU A 137 11.84 -22.61 -20.41
CA GLU A 137 11.37 -24.00 -20.26
C GLU A 137 10.55 -24.49 -21.47
N LEU A 138 9.97 -23.59 -22.27
CA LEU A 138 9.22 -23.93 -23.48
C LEU A 138 10.14 -24.08 -24.72
N GLU A 139 11.31 -23.44 -24.74
CA GLU A 139 12.29 -23.60 -25.83
C GLU A 139 13.14 -24.87 -25.68
N GLU A 140 13.45 -25.31 -24.46
CA GLU A 140 14.22 -26.55 -24.26
C GLU A 140 13.42 -27.84 -24.53
N GLY A 141 12.09 -27.75 -24.66
CA GLY A 141 11.20 -28.88 -24.99
C GLY A 141 10.97 -29.12 -26.49
N ALA A 142 11.51 -28.27 -27.40
CA ALA A 142 11.23 -28.34 -28.83
C ALA A 142 12.37 -28.89 -29.71
N GLU A 143 13.52 -29.28 -29.12
CA GLU A 143 14.64 -29.86 -29.89
C GLU A 143 14.72 -31.37 -29.68
N GLY A 144 13.92 -32.11 -30.43
CA GLY A 144 14.03 -33.59 -30.44
C GLY A 144 12.97 -34.33 -31.23
N THR A 145 12.86 -34.10 -32.55
CA THR A 145 12.51 -35.18 -33.51
C THR A 145 12.88 -34.73 -34.95
N GLU A 146 14.06 -35.10 -35.36
CA GLU A 146 14.42 -35.25 -36.76
C GLU A 146 13.75 -36.47 -37.36
N GLY A 147 13.22 -36.35 -38.56
CA GLY A 147 12.93 -37.54 -39.36
C GLY A 147 12.08 -37.34 -40.59
N THR A 148 12.75 -37.09 -41.71
CA THR A 148 12.52 -37.63 -43.08
C THR A 148 11.34 -37.18 -43.96
N GLU A 149 11.75 -36.52 -45.00
CA GLU A 149 11.52 -36.84 -46.45
C GLU A 149 10.16 -36.58 -47.09
N GLY A 150 10.18 -35.70 -48.10
CA GLY A 150 9.41 -36.00 -49.29
C GLY A 150 8.70 -34.83 -49.98
N ALA A 151 9.36 -34.30 -51.06
CA ALA A 151 8.72 -33.85 -52.31
C ALA A 151 8.01 -32.49 -52.41
N LYS A 152 8.64 -31.63 -53.12
CA LYS A 152 8.17 -30.50 -54.00
C LYS A 152 7.28 -31.04 -55.16
N PRO A 153 6.62 -30.22 -56.07
CA PRO A 153 6.43 -28.78 -56.12
C PRO A 153 5.04 -28.32 -56.70
N ALA A 154 4.99 -27.02 -57.01
CA ALA A 154 4.16 -26.29 -58.00
C ALA A 154 3.00 -25.46 -57.43
N GLU A 155 3.12 -24.21 -57.59
CA GLU A 155 2.79 -23.23 -58.67
C GLU A 155 1.43 -22.54 -58.49
N GLY A 156 1.45 -21.21 -58.58
CA GLY A 156 0.36 -20.48 -59.21
C GLY A 156 -0.32 -19.38 -58.41
N GLY A 157 -0.02 -18.14 -58.78
CA GLY A 157 -0.95 -17.10 -59.13
C GLY A 157 -1.31 -16.10 -58.05
N GLU A 158 -0.72 -14.94 -58.12
CA GLU A 158 -1.18 -13.66 -58.72
C GLU A 158 -2.43 -13.01 -58.05
N ALA A 159 -2.15 -11.91 -57.47
CA ALA A 159 -2.45 -10.50 -57.81
C ALA A 159 -3.82 -9.93 -57.35
N SER A 160 -3.74 -8.81 -56.82
CA SER A 160 -4.29 -7.46 -57.04
C SER A 160 -4.86 -6.86 -55.77
N LYS A 161 -4.27 -5.71 -55.34
CA LYS A 161 -4.69 -4.32 -55.55
C LYS A 161 -6.15 -4.04 -55.28
N ASP A 162 -6.41 -3.14 -54.30
CA ASP A 162 -6.87 -1.76 -54.57
C ASP A 162 -7.18 -1.05 -53.22
N GLN A 163 -6.67 0.07 -53.03
CA GLN A 163 -6.96 1.48 -52.88
C GLN A 163 -8.39 1.85 -52.36
N GLY A 164 -8.33 2.85 -51.47
CA GLY A 164 -9.42 3.76 -51.22
C GLY A 164 -9.41 4.22 -49.76
N GLU A 165 -8.69 5.24 -49.34
CA GLU A 165 -8.96 6.69 -49.39
C GLU A 165 -10.45 7.06 -49.09
N THR A 166 -10.68 7.80 -48.01
CA THR A 166 -10.95 9.21 -47.87
C THR A 166 -11.68 9.52 -46.58
N LYS A 167 -11.15 10.50 -45.82
CA LYS A 167 -11.74 11.80 -45.42
C LYS A 167 -13.11 11.75 -44.71
N SER A 168 -13.34 12.42 -43.63
CA SER A 168 -13.18 13.76 -43.14
C SER A 168 -14.30 14.07 -42.12
N GLU A 169 -13.96 14.87 -41.16
CA GLU A 169 -14.69 16.00 -40.57
C GLU A 169 -16.13 15.79 -39.99
N SER A 170 -16.19 15.97 -38.70
CA SER A 170 -16.78 17.18 -38.04
C SER A 170 -16.46 17.11 -36.54
#